data_200335b7fe79703a65eb5294b522dc1d
#
_entry.id   200335b7fe79703a65eb5294b522dc1d
#
_cell.length_a   1.000
_cell.length_b   1.000
_cell.length_c   1.000
_cell.angle_alpha   90.00
_cell.angle_beta   90.00
_cell.angle_gamma   90.00
#
_symmetry.space_group_name_H-M   'P 1'
#
loop_
_entity.id
_entity.type
_entity.pdbx_description
1 polymer ?
#
loop_
_entity_poly.entity_id
_entity_poly.type
_entity_poly.pdbx_seq_one_letter_code
_entity_poly.pdbx_strand_id
1 'polypeptide(L)' 'MTRIILSILRQAAEPFTTRDIALLLLVERRLDRNDQRLLRLMTKRVGVALRGQREKGAVWSEHGPGQHMLWRLAHRKIV' A
#
# COMPACT_ATOMS: atom_id res chain seq x y z
N MET A 1 -10.05 -4.41 -3.64
CA MET A 1 -8.98 -3.75 -2.86
C MET A 1 -7.67 -3.63 -3.64
N THR A 2 -7.19 -4.71 -4.24
CA THR A 2 -5.92 -4.71 -4.96
C THR A 2 -5.84 -3.63 -6.04
N ARG A 3 -6.89 -3.47 -6.83
CA ARG A 3 -6.91 -2.48 -7.90
C ARG A 3 -6.75 -1.05 -7.37
N ILE A 4 -7.38 -0.76 -6.24
CA ILE A 4 -7.28 0.56 -5.61
C ILE A 4 -5.87 0.79 -5.08
N ILE A 5 -5.26 -0.22 -4.46
CA ILE A 5 -3.90 -0.15 -3.96
C ILE A 5 -2.93 0.15 -5.11
N LEU A 6 -3.05 -0.56 -6.21
CA LEU A 6 -2.18 -0.34 -7.36
C LEU A 6 -2.37 1.04 -7.96
N SER A 7 -3.61 1.54 -7.97
CA SER A 7 -3.90 2.89 -8.44
C SER A 7 -3.25 3.94 -7.54
N ILE A 8 -3.32 3.75 -6.22
CA ILE A 8 -2.67 4.65 -5.26
C ILE A 8 -1.16 4.70 -5.52
N LEU A 9 -0.54 3.53 -5.68
CA LEU A 9 0.90 3.46 -5.93
C LEU A 9 1.30 4.05 -7.28
N ARG A 10 0.43 3.92 -8.28
CA ARG A 10 0.68 4.49 -9.60
C ARG A 10 0.76 6.01 -9.55
N GLN A 11 -0.05 6.63 -8.71
CA GLN A 11 -0.10 8.09 -8.59
C GLN A 11 0.88 8.64 -7.55
N ALA A 12 1.53 7.75 -6.80
CA ALA A 12 2.43 8.15 -5.75
C ALA A 12 3.74 8.69 -6.32
N ALA A 13 4.13 9.88 -5.88
CA ALA A 13 5.43 10.47 -6.25
C ALA A 13 6.57 9.79 -5.48
N GLU A 14 6.27 9.21 -4.34
CA GLU A 14 7.24 8.57 -3.45
C GLU A 14 6.67 7.23 -2.97
N PRO A 15 7.53 6.29 -2.52
CA PRO A 15 7.05 5.06 -1.94
C PRO A 15 6.20 5.32 -0.70
N PHE A 16 5.20 4.50 -0.49
CA PHE A 16 4.29 4.60 0.66
C PHE A 16 4.52 3.44 1.61
N THR A 17 4.35 3.71 2.90
CA THR A 17 4.26 2.64 3.90
C THR A 17 2.92 1.93 3.77
N THR A 18 2.82 0.73 4.35
CA THR A 18 1.56 -0.01 4.40
C THR A 18 0.47 0.84 5.08
N ARG A 19 0.84 1.53 6.16
CA ARG A 19 -0.09 2.39 6.89
C ARG A 19 -0.58 3.56 6.05
N ASP A 20 0.31 4.19 5.29
CA ASP A 20 -0.06 5.29 4.40
C ASP A 20 -1.12 4.85 3.39
N ILE A 21 -0.92 3.67 2.81
CA ILE A 21 -1.88 3.11 1.85
C ILE A 21 -3.21 2.82 2.55
N ALA A 22 -3.16 2.27 3.77
CA ALA A 22 -4.36 1.99 4.54
C ALA A 22 -5.15 3.26 4.84
N LEU A 23 -4.46 4.35 5.21
CA LEU A 23 -5.11 5.64 5.45
C LEU A 23 -5.79 6.17 4.19
N LEU A 24 -5.13 6.08 3.05
CA LEU A 24 -5.71 6.52 1.79
C LEU A 24 -6.92 5.68 1.40
N LEU A 25 -6.90 4.38 1.70
CA LEU A 25 -8.05 3.52 1.47
C LEU A 25 -9.24 3.92 2.34
N LEU A 26 -9.00 4.27 3.60
CA LEU A 26 -10.07 4.72 4.48
C LEU A 26 -10.69 6.00 3.95
N VAL A 27 -9.87 6.94 3.49
CA VAL A 27 -10.35 8.19 2.90
C VAL A 27 -11.15 7.90 1.63
N GLU A 28 -10.65 7.02 0.78
CA GLU A 28 -11.31 6.66 -0.48
C GLU A 28 -12.68 6.05 -0.24
N ARG A 29 -12.81 5.24 0.80
CA ARG A 29 -14.08 4.60 1.16
C ARG A 29 -14.93 5.45 2.10
N ARG A 30 -14.50 6.67 2.39
CA ARG A 30 -15.18 7.60 3.29
C ARG A 30 -15.42 7.01 4.68
N LEU A 31 -14.43 6.24 5.14
CA LEU A 31 -14.45 5.67 6.48
C LEU A 31 -13.66 6.58 7.42
N ASP A 32 -13.88 6.41 8.73
CA ASP A 32 -13.22 7.23 9.74
C ASP A 32 -11.75 6.85 9.87
N ARG A 33 -10.87 7.70 9.33
CA ARG A 33 -9.43 7.50 9.41
C ARG A 33 -8.87 7.65 10.82
N ASN A 34 -9.65 8.20 11.74
CA ASN A 34 -9.25 8.34 13.14
C ASN A 34 -9.62 7.13 13.98
N ASP A 35 -10.34 6.17 13.41
CA ASP A 35 -10.68 4.93 14.08
C ASP A 35 -9.46 4.00 14.08
N GLN A 36 -8.77 3.92 15.21
CA GLN A 36 -7.52 3.16 15.32
C GLN A 36 -7.72 1.66 15.09
N ARG A 37 -8.86 1.12 15.52
CA ARG A 37 -9.16 -0.30 15.30
C ARG A 37 -9.32 -0.59 13.81
N LEU A 38 -10.08 0.26 13.13
CA LEU A 38 -10.32 0.13 11.70
C LEU A 38 -9.01 0.30 10.92
N LEU A 39 -8.19 1.27 11.32
CA LEU A 39 -6.90 1.50 10.68
C LEU A 39 -5.99 0.27 10.80
N ARG A 40 -5.92 -0.34 11.99
CA ARG A 40 -5.10 -1.53 12.18
C ARG A 40 -5.58 -2.69 11.32
N LEU A 41 -6.90 -2.89 11.26
CA LEU A 41 -7.49 -3.94 10.44
C LEU A 41 -7.18 -3.71 8.96
N MET A 42 -7.35 -2.48 8.50
CA MET A 42 -7.09 -2.13 7.11
C MET A 42 -5.60 -2.28 6.77
N THR A 43 -4.71 -1.86 7.67
CA THR A 43 -3.27 -1.99 7.49
C THR A 43 -2.88 -3.46 7.32
N LYS A 44 -3.46 -4.34 8.11
CA LYS A 44 -3.21 -5.77 8.01
C LYS A 44 -3.66 -6.32 6.66
N ARG A 45 -4.85 -5.94 6.22
CA ARG A 45 -5.40 -6.39 4.93
C ARG A 45 -4.58 -5.87 3.75
N VAL A 46 -4.17 -4.61 3.82
CA VAL A 46 -3.32 -4.00 2.80
C VAL A 46 -1.98 -4.74 2.73
N GLY A 47 -1.39 -5.05 3.88
CA GLY A 47 -0.14 -5.79 3.94
C GLY A 47 -0.23 -7.14 3.25
N VAL A 48 -1.32 -7.88 3.47
CA VAL A 48 -1.54 -9.17 2.82
C VAL A 48 -1.65 -9.00 1.30
N ALA A 49 -2.42 -8.01 0.86
CA ALA A 49 -2.60 -7.75 -0.56
C ALA A 49 -1.29 -7.35 -1.23
N LEU A 50 -0.50 -6.51 -0.57
CA LEU A 50 0.79 -6.06 -1.10
C LEU A 50 1.79 -7.21 -1.22
N ARG A 51 1.84 -8.09 -0.22
CA ARG A 51 2.72 -9.25 -0.29
C ARG A 51 2.35 -10.16 -1.46
N GLY A 52 1.06 -10.36 -1.69
CA GLY A 52 0.58 -11.11 -2.83
C GLY A 52 1.01 -10.48 -4.16
N GLN A 53 0.91 -9.16 -4.26
CA GLN A 53 1.32 -8.46 -5.47
C GLN A 53 2.84 -8.44 -5.64
N ARG A 54 3.59 -8.45 -4.55
CA ARG A 54 5.05 -8.57 -4.62
C ARG A 54 5.45 -9.92 -5.20
N GLU A 55 4.79 -10.99 -4.78
CA GLU A 55 5.04 -12.32 -5.32
C GLU A 55 4.76 -12.40 -6.82
N LYS A 56 3.79 -11.63 -7.29
CA LYS A 56 3.46 -11.56 -8.71
C LYS A 56 4.35 -10.59 -9.48
N GLY A 57 5.23 -9.87 -8.79
CA GLY A 57 6.12 -8.91 -9.43
C GLY A 57 5.47 -7.58 -9.77
N ALA A 58 4.25 -7.31 -9.30
CA ALA A 58 3.55 -6.07 -9.59
C ALA A 58 4.01 -4.90 -8.71
N VAL A 59 4.46 -5.20 -7.50
CA VAL A 59 5.00 -4.21 -6.57
C VAL A 59 6.30 -4.73 -6.00
N TRP A 60 7.10 -3.84 -5.44
CA TRP A 60 8.26 -4.23 -4.67
C TRP A 60 8.39 -3.37 -3.44
N SER A 61 9.15 -3.87 -2.50
CA SER A 61 9.28 -3.24 -1.19
C SER A 61 10.74 -3.02 -0.85
N GLU A 62 10.98 -1.98 -0.07
CA GLU A 62 12.30 -1.70 0.47
C GLU A 62 12.15 -1.28 1.93
N HIS A 63 13.22 -1.41 2.69
CA HIS A 63 13.20 -0.98 4.09
C HIS A 63 13.32 0.53 4.16
N GLY A 64 12.35 1.15 4.82
CA GLY A 64 12.41 2.56 5.13
C GLY A 64 13.03 2.81 6.50
N PRO A 65 13.00 4.06 6.95
CA PRO A 65 13.45 4.40 8.30
C PRO A 65 12.68 3.61 9.35
N GLY A 66 13.38 3.13 10.38
CA GLY A 66 12.77 2.30 11.40
C GLY A 66 12.45 0.91 10.85
N GLN A 67 11.30 0.37 11.23
CA GLN A 67 10.88 -0.97 10.82
C GLN A 67 9.78 -0.94 9.76
N HIS A 68 9.59 0.19 9.10
CA HIS A 68 8.53 0.34 8.11
C HIS A 68 8.99 -0.14 6.75
N MET A 69 8.09 -0.86 6.07
CA MET A 69 8.30 -1.22 4.68
C MET A 69 7.73 -0.12 3.79
N LEU A 70 8.46 0.21 2.75
CA LEU A 70 8.02 1.15 1.72
C LEU A 70 7.67 0.37 0.47
N TRP A 71 6.55 0.70 -0.14
CA TRP A 71 6.03 -0.01 -1.30
C TRP A 71 5.93 0.91 -2.50
N ARG A 72 6.23 0.37 -3.67
CA ARG A 72 6.04 1.08 -4.93
C ARG A 72 5.79 0.09 -6.07
N LEU A 73 5.22 0.59 -7.16
CA LEU A 73 5.00 -0.22 -8.33
C LEU A 73 6.33 -0.64 -8.92
N ALA A 74 6.39 -1.90 -9.36
CA ALA A 74 7.53 -2.38 -10.10
C ALA A 74 7.48 -1.77 -11.50
N HIS A 75 8.60 -1.18 -11.93
CA HIS A 75 8.71 -0.72 -13.30
C HIS A 75 8.94 -1.91 -14.20
N ARG A 76 7.98 -2.19 -15.06
CA ARG A 76 8.23 -3.10 -16.16
C ARG A 76 9.02 -2.34 -17.20
N LYS A 77 10.24 -2.77 -17.44
CA LYS A 77 10.93 -2.35 -18.63
C LYS A 77 10.18 -2.96 -19.81
N ILE A 78 9.58 -2.09 -20.58
CA ILE A 78 9.09 -2.48 -21.89
C ILE A 78 10.30 -2.49 -22.79
N VAL A 79 10.67 -3.67 -23.17
CA VAL A 79 11.75 -3.84 -24.12
C VAL A 79 11.16 -3.84 -25.51
#